data_b0674fbf4af0138a6f41b08a95ce7f86
#
_entry.id   b0674fbf4af0138a6f41b08a95ce7f86
#
_cell.length_a   1.000
_cell.length_b   1.000
_cell.length_c   1.000
_cell.angle_alpha   90.00
_cell.angle_beta   90.00
_cell.angle_gamma   90.00
#
_symmetry.space_group_name_H-M   'P 1'
#
loop_
_entity.id
_entity.type
_entity.pdbx_description
1 polymer ?
#
loop_
_entity_poly.entity_id
_entity_poly.type
_entity_poly.pdbx_seq_one_letter_code
_entity_poly.pdbx_strand_id
1 'polypeptide(L)'
;HHERYKVQMLCCQQIPYLVVQTPHDGSVKAMILDIYLQLDTLLGTSYQHYALAHKLTLDVLVSQLNQIVRVNHVGLLVIDELQNIAYRKNGIRFINFLVQLINGAGVSICMVGTPRVLQVLQQEFRSARRTTGLIYDRLPDDKEFALLLHGLWHYQYTRFATDLTPEMQSWLYRKTQGIPDVLVKLLYNAQKLCILDGREKLDLEVFESAFLKNLGMVSDYMAE
;
A
#
# COMPACT_ATOMS: atom_id res chain seq x y z
N HIS A 1 1.50 -3.42 11.63
CA HIS A 1 1.99 -4.16 12.80
C HIS A 1 2.41 -5.55 12.36
N HIS A 2 3.72 -5.84 12.39
CA HIS A 2 4.24 -7.19 12.17
C HIS A 2 4.13 -7.95 13.50
N GLU A 3 3.22 -8.90 13.59
CA GLU A 3 3.10 -9.72 14.78
C GLU A 3 3.90 -11.01 14.62
N ARG A 4 4.64 -11.35 15.65
CA ARG A 4 5.41 -12.59 15.77
C ARG A 4 4.68 -13.54 16.69
N TYR A 5 4.26 -14.69 16.17
CA TYR A 5 3.65 -15.73 16.99
C TYR A 5 4.67 -16.83 17.28
N LYS A 6 4.88 -17.13 18.57
CA LYS A 6 5.61 -18.32 18.99
C LYS A 6 4.61 -19.46 19.09
N VAL A 7 4.72 -20.44 18.22
CA VAL A 7 3.96 -21.68 18.33
C VAL A 7 4.74 -22.61 19.23
N GLN A 8 4.39 -22.64 20.51
CA GLN A 8 5.10 -23.40 21.57
C GLN A 8 5.24 -24.90 21.26
N MET A 9 4.30 -25.50 20.55
CA MET A 9 4.34 -26.94 20.21
C MET A 9 5.34 -27.31 19.12
N LEU A 10 5.77 -26.37 18.25
CA LEU A 10 6.61 -26.65 17.09
C LEU A 10 8.02 -26.04 17.20
N CYS A 11 8.34 -25.34 18.28
CA CYS A 11 9.60 -24.61 18.47
C CYS A 11 9.99 -23.72 17.28
N CYS A 12 9.00 -23.27 16.48
CA CYS A 12 9.22 -22.41 15.33
C CYS A 12 8.62 -21.00 15.56
N GLN A 13 9.18 -20.03 14.85
CA GLN A 13 8.59 -18.70 14.76
C GLN A 13 7.76 -18.62 13.49
N GLN A 14 6.55 -18.08 13.57
CA GLN A 14 5.73 -17.82 12.41
C GLN A 14 5.66 -16.33 12.18
N ILE A 15 5.88 -15.92 10.93
CA ILE A 15 5.71 -14.54 10.47
C ILE A 15 4.46 -14.51 9.58
N PRO A 16 3.30 -13.99 10.06
CA PRO A 16 2.07 -14.01 9.29
C PRO A 16 2.20 -13.27 7.96
N TYR A 17 2.83 -12.10 7.97
CA TYR A 17 3.06 -11.31 6.78
C TYR A 17 4.27 -10.39 6.90
N LEU A 18 4.82 -10.00 5.75
CA LEU A 18 5.81 -8.93 5.58
C LEU A 18 5.29 -7.93 4.56
N VAL A 19 5.52 -6.65 4.79
CA VAL A 19 5.21 -5.59 3.81
C VAL A 19 6.52 -4.95 3.39
N VAL A 20 6.80 -4.96 2.10
CA VAL A 20 8.03 -4.42 1.51
C VAL A 20 7.70 -3.51 0.33
N GLN A 21 8.54 -2.54 0.07
CA GLN A 21 8.39 -1.65 -1.07
C GLN A 21 9.28 -2.09 -2.24
N THR A 22 8.76 -1.98 -3.44
CA THR A 22 9.55 -2.24 -4.64
C THR A 22 10.63 -1.17 -4.79
N PRO A 23 11.92 -1.56 -4.91
CA PRO A 23 13.00 -0.60 -5.12
C PRO A 23 12.78 0.27 -6.36
N HIS A 24 13.15 1.54 -6.29
CA HIS A 24 12.96 2.51 -7.38
C HIS A 24 13.64 2.10 -8.69
N ASP A 25 14.73 1.35 -8.61
CA ASP A 25 15.48 0.85 -9.78
C ASP A 25 15.01 -0.53 -10.26
N GLY A 26 14.03 -1.13 -9.60
CA GLY A 26 13.56 -2.49 -9.88
C GLY A 26 14.61 -3.57 -9.61
N SER A 27 15.59 -3.30 -8.73
CA SER A 27 16.67 -4.22 -8.41
C SER A 27 16.18 -5.38 -7.54
N VAL A 28 16.30 -6.60 -8.06
CA VAL A 28 16.02 -7.83 -7.28
C VAL A 28 16.93 -7.93 -6.06
N LYS A 29 18.20 -7.55 -6.19
CA LYS A 29 19.16 -7.59 -5.08
C LYS A 29 18.75 -6.62 -3.97
N ALA A 30 18.37 -5.39 -4.32
CA ALA A 30 17.91 -4.41 -3.35
C ALA A 30 16.64 -4.91 -2.63
N MET A 31 15.69 -5.50 -3.35
CA MET A 31 14.49 -6.10 -2.79
C MET A 31 14.80 -7.19 -1.76
N ILE A 32 15.71 -8.11 -2.07
CA ILE A 32 16.10 -9.19 -1.15
C ILE A 32 16.75 -8.60 0.11
N LEU A 33 17.61 -7.60 -0.04
CA LEU A 33 18.27 -6.96 1.09
C LEU A 33 17.28 -6.20 1.99
N ASP A 34 16.22 -5.62 1.42
CA ASP A 34 15.15 -4.98 2.20
C ASP A 34 14.33 -6.02 2.97
N ILE A 35 13.99 -7.15 2.33
CA ILE A 35 13.33 -8.28 3.00
C ILE A 35 14.21 -8.79 4.17
N TYR A 36 15.52 -8.91 3.96
CA TYR A 36 16.45 -9.32 5.03
C TYR A 36 16.44 -8.34 6.19
N LEU A 37 16.47 -7.02 5.93
CA LEU A 37 16.43 -6.00 6.96
C LEU A 37 15.17 -6.12 7.83
N GLN A 38 14.02 -6.35 7.20
CA GLN A 38 12.77 -6.52 7.94
C GLN A 38 12.75 -7.81 8.74
N LEU A 39 13.26 -8.91 8.17
CA LEU A 39 13.42 -10.18 8.89
C LEU A 39 14.39 -10.03 10.05
N ASP A 40 15.51 -9.34 9.85
CA ASP A 40 16.50 -9.08 10.94
C ASP A 40 15.86 -8.29 12.09
N THR A 41 15.04 -7.29 11.76
CA THR A 41 14.33 -6.50 12.77
C THR A 41 13.33 -7.36 13.56
N LEU A 42 12.64 -8.28 12.89
CA LEU A 42 11.63 -9.14 13.53
C LEU A 42 12.24 -10.30 14.32
N LEU A 43 13.33 -10.87 13.81
CA LEU A 43 13.93 -12.10 14.33
C LEU A 43 15.12 -11.82 15.27
N GLY A 44 15.70 -10.62 15.22
CA GLY A 44 16.96 -10.30 15.92
C GLY A 44 18.15 -10.96 15.26
N THR A 45 18.14 -11.14 13.95
CA THR A 45 19.21 -11.75 13.14
C THR A 45 20.05 -10.68 12.44
N SER A 46 20.99 -11.08 11.58
CA SER A 46 21.88 -10.18 10.85
C SER A 46 22.10 -10.63 9.41
N TYR A 47 21.06 -11.13 8.76
CA TYR A 47 21.13 -11.63 7.38
C TYR A 47 21.59 -10.58 6.37
N GLN A 48 21.05 -9.36 6.48
CA GLN A 48 21.43 -8.26 5.59
C GLN A 48 22.90 -7.90 5.75
N HIS A 49 23.36 -7.73 7.00
CA HIS A 49 24.77 -7.41 7.27
C HIS A 49 25.69 -8.49 6.74
N TYR A 50 25.37 -9.76 6.99
CA TYR A 50 26.14 -10.91 6.48
C TYR A 50 26.22 -10.89 4.97
N ALA A 51 25.08 -10.70 4.29
CA ALA A 51 25.00 -10.66 2.84
C ALA A 51 25.88 -9.55 2.23
N LEU A 52 25.88 -8.38 2.84
CA LEU A 52 26.69 -7.22 2.39
C LEU A 52 28.18 -7.44 2.66
N ALA A 53 28.56 -7.90 3.86
CA ALA A 53 29.94 -8.14 4.27
C ALA A 53 30.63 -9.18 3.36
N HIS A 54 29.91 -10.25 2.99
CA HIS A 54 30.43 -11.33 2.15
C HIS A 54 30.18 -11.13 0.66
N LYS A 55 29.58 -10.02 0.24
CA LYS A 55 29.29 -9.68 -1.18
C LYS A 55 28.59 -10.81 -1.91
N LEU A 56 27.57 -11.42 -1.28
CA LEU A 56 26.87 -12.59 -1.83
C LEU A 56 26.31 -12.32 -3.22
N THR A 57 26.40 -13.34 -4.09
CA THR A 57 25.81 -13.30 -5.43
C THR A 57 24.28 -13.35 -5.37
N LEU A 58 23.62 -12.93 -6.44
CA LEU A 58 22.15 -12.92 -6.48
C LEU A 58 21.56 -14.32 -6.27
N ASP A 59 22.16 -15.34 -6.89
CA ASP A 59 21.66 -16.71 -6.77
C ASP A 59 21.74 -17.26 -5.34
N VAL A 60 22.82 -16.93 -4.62
CA VAL A 60 22.97 -17.27 -3.20
C VAL A 60 21.94 -16.54 -2.35
N LEU A 61 21.72 -15.25 -2.62
CA LEU A 61 20.72 -14.45 -1.92
C LEU A 61 19.31 -15.01 -2.10
N VAL A 62 18.93 -15.39 -3.32
CA VAL A 62 17.62 -16.01 -3.63
C VAL A 62 17.46 -17.34 -2.92
N SER A 63 18.51 -18.18 -2.95
CA SER A 63 18.50 -19.50 -2.27
C SER A 63 18.33 -19.34 -0.76
N GLN A 64 19.10 -18.45 -0.14
CA GLN A 64 18.99 -18.16 1.29
C GLN A 64 17.62 -17.59 1.64
N LEU A 65 17.09 -16.64 0.86
CA LEU A 65 15.78 -16.06 1.08
C LEU A 65 14.68 -17.13 1.08
N ASN A 66 14.70 -18.04 0.11
CA ASN A 66 13.77 -19.17 0.05
C ASN A 66 13.81 -20.00 1.34
N GLN A 67 15.01 -20.29 1.82
CA GLN A 67 15.20 -21.08 3.05
C GLN A 67 14.68 -20.31 4.29
N ILE A 68 15.03 -19.01 4.43
CA ILE A 68 14.63 -18.20 5.58
C ILE A 68 13.11 -18.04 5.62
N VAL A 69 12.46 -17.76 4.48
CA VAL A 69 11.01 -17.63 4.35
C VAL A 69 10.29 -18.92 4.75
N ARG A 70 10.82 -20.08 4.31
CA ARG A 70 10.25 -21.40 4.66
C ARG A 70 10.40 -21.74 6.14
N VAL A 71 11.60 -21.57 6.70
CA VAL A 71 11.88 -21.90 8.11
C VAL A 71 11.10 -21.05 9.09
N ASN A 72 10.86 -19.79 8.73
CA ASN A 72 10.09 -18.88 9.56
C ASN A 72 8.59 -18.83 9.19
N HIS A 73 8.13 -19.76 8.35
CA HIS A 73 6.72 -19.86 7.96
C HIS A 73 6.09 -18.52 7.59
N VAL A 74 6.77 -17.75 6.71
CA VAL A 74 6.23 -16.48 6.23
C VAL A 74 4.99 -16.78 5.38
N GLY A 75 3.82 -16.31 5.85
CA GLY A 75 2.54 -16.62 5.22
C GLY A 75 2.25 -15.79 3.99
N LEU A 76 2.50 -14.48 4.07
CA LEU A 76 2.20 -13.52 3.01
C LEU A 76 3.33 -12.50 2.87
N LEU A 77 3.75 -12.26 1.65
CA LEU A 77 4.62 -11.15 1.29
C LEU A 77 3.80 -10.11 0.51
N VAL A 78 3.60 -8.94 1.09
CA VAL A 78 2.96 -7.80 0.44
C VAL A 78 4.04 -6.94 -0.18
N ILE A 79 3.96 -6.73 -1.49
CA ILE A 79 4.91 -5.92 -2.26
C ILE A 79 4.19 -4.69 -2.77
N ASP A 80 4.53 -3.54 -2.22
CA ASP A 80 3.93 -2.25 -2.57
C ASP A 80 4.77 -1.50 -3.61
N GLU A 81 4.20 -0.45 -4.20
CA GLU A 81 4.84 0.40 -5.22
C GLU A 81 5.32 -0.40 -6.44
N LEU A 82 4.60 -1.45 -6.83
CA LEU A 82 5.05 -2.35 -7.90
C LEU A 82 5.22 -1.64 -9.25
N GLN A 83 4.59 -0.48 -9.49
CA GLN A 83 4.80 0.32 -10.70
C GLN A 83 6.25 0.78 -10.90
N ASN A 84 7.10 0.73 -9.87
CA ASN A 84 8.52 1.05 -9.99
C ASN A 84 9.26 0.14 -11.00
N ILE A 85 8.71 -1.04 -11.29
CA ILE A 85 9.25 -1.94 -12.31
C ILE A 85 8.73 -1.65 -13.72
N ALA A 86 7.61 -0.93 -13.89
CA ALA A 86 6.89 -0.80 -15.16
C ALA A 86 7.74 -0.15 -16.27
N TYR A 87 8.64 0.75 -15.92
CA TYR A 87 9.46 1.49 -16.87
C TYR A 87 10.92 1.00 -16.96
N ARG A 88 11.23 -0.13 -16.34
CA ARG A 88 12.62 -0.62 -16.23
C ARG A 88 12.84 -1.85 -17.10
N LYS A 89 13.99 -1.91 -17.73
CA LYS A 89 14.46 -3.12 -18.47
C LYS A 89 14.49 -4.37 -17.59
N ASN A 90 14.49 -4.19 -16.28
CA ASN A 90 14.54 -5.27 -15.29
C ASN A 90 13.17 -5.78 -14.85
N GLY A 91 12.05 -5.22 -15.32
CA GLY A 91 10.71 -5.60 -14.88
C GLY A 91 10.42 -7.08 -15.01
N ILE A 92 10.73 -7.66 -16.17
CA ILE A 92 10.59 -9.11 -16.42
C ILE A 92 11.42 -9.94 -15.44
N ARG A 93 12.68 -9.52 -15.20
CA ARG A 93 13.58 -10.21 -14.26
C ARG A 93 13.03 -10.18 -12.83
N PHE A 94 12.45 -9.05 -12.44
CA PHE A 94 11.82 -8.88 -11.14
C PHE A 94 10.61 -9.82 -10.97
N ILE A 95 9.72 -9.86 -11.97
CA ILE A 95 8.57 -10.77 -11.94
C ILE A 95 9.00 -12.23 -11.89
N ASN A 96 10.02 -12.63 -12.68
CA ASN A 96 10.56 -13.97 -12.64
C ASN A 96 11.13 -14.34 -11.27
N PHE A 97 11.76 -13.40 -10.59
CA PHE A 97 12.19 -13.58 -9.20
C PHE A 97 10.99 -13.83 -8.26
N LEU A 98 9.88 -13.10 -8.40
CA LEU A 98 8.69 -13.32 -7.58
C LEU A 98 8.09 -14.70 -7.83
N VAL A 99 8.02 -15.15 -9.09
CA VAL A 99 7.58 -16.51 -9.45
C VAL A 99 8.50 -17.57 -8.84
N GLN A 100 9.80 -17.33 -8.88
CA GLN A 100 10.78 -18.23 -8.25
C GLN A 100 10.62 -18.31 -6.73
N LEU A 101 10.32 -17.18 -6.08
CA LEU A 101 10.08 -17.13 -4.65
C LEU A 101 8.78 -17.88 -4.26
N ILE A 102 7.69 -17.69 -5.01
CA ILE A 102 6.45 -18.45 -4.82
C ILE A 102 6.70 -19.96 -4.90
N ASN A 103 7.40 -20.40 -5.95
CA ASN A 103 7.65 -21.82 -6.18
C ASN A 103 8.68 -22.40 -5.20
N GLY A 104 9.71 -21.64 -4.85
CA GLY A 104 10.82 -22.10 -4.00
C GLY A 104 10.50 -22.06 -2.51
N ALA A 105 9.88 -21.00 -2.04
CA ALA A 105 9.55 -20.80 -0.63
C ALA A 105 8.14 -21.24 -0.26
N GLY A 106 7.22 -21.32 -1.23
CA GLY A 106 5.80 -21.60 -0.98
C GLY A 106 5.05 -20.45 -0.33
N VAL A 107 5.57 -19.21 -0.41
CA VAL A 107 4.95 -18.00 0.16
C VAL A 107 3.88 -17.44 -0.78
N SER A 108 2.78 -16.95 -0.21
CA SER A 108 1.81 -16.16 -0.96
C SER A 108 2.34 -14.75 -1.19
N ILE A 109 2.11 -14.18 -2.38
CA ILE A 109 2.50 -12.81 -2.69
C ILE A 109 1.27 -11.97 -3.04
N CYS A 110 1.11 -10.83 -2.35
CA CYS A 110 0.17 -9.79 -2.69
C CYS A 110 0.92 -8.62 -3.33
N MET A 111 0.62 -8.34 -4.58
CA MET A 111 1.24 -7.26 -5.35
C MET A 111 0.31 -6.05 -5.36
N VAL A 112 0.80 -4.91 -4.88
CA VAL A 112 0.07 -3.64 -4.81
C VAL A 112 0.78 -2.62 -5.69
N GLY A 113 0.02 -1.86 -6.46
CA GLY A 113 0.59 -0.84 -7.34
C GLY A 113 -0.46 -0.16 -8.20
N THR A 114 -0.04 0.85 -8.95
CA THR A 114 -0.93 1.55 -9.89
C THR A 114 -1.19 0.72 -11.14
N PRO A 115 -2.27 1.01 -11.92
CA PRO A 115 -2.60 0.30 -13.15
C PRO A 115 -1.47 0.22 -14.18
N ARG A 116 -0.48 1.10 -14.10
CA ARG A 116 0.69 1.12 -14.99
C ARG A 116 1.49 -0.19 -15.02
N VAL A 117 1.43 -0.96 -13.93
CA VAL A 117 2.14 -2.24 -13.84
C VAL A 117 1.41 -3.37 -14.57
N LEU A 118 0.11 -3.21 -14.87
CA LEU A 118 -0.70 -4.26 -15.47
C LEU A 118 -0.14 -4.79 -16.80
N GLN A 119 0.44 -3.92 -17.63
CA GLN A 119 1.04 -4.34 -18.91
C GLN A 119 2.20 -5.32 -18.70
N VAL A 120 3.06 -5.06 -17.72
CA VAL A 120 4.20 -5.93 -17.39
C VAL A 120 3.69 -7.25 -16.81
N LEU A 121 2.72 -7.18 -15.90
CA LEU A 121 2.12 -8.37 -15.29
C LEU A 121 1.42 -9.24 -16.34
N GLN A 122 0.66 -8.65 -17.26
CA GLN A 122 -0.05 -9.38 -18.30
C GLN A 122 0.86 -10.12 -19.27
N GLN A 123 2.04 -9.58 -19.56
CA GLN A 123 3.02 -10.23 -20.42
C GLN A 123 3.56 -11.52 -19.80
N GLU A 124 3.88 -11.48 -18.50
CA GLU A 124 4.53 -12.58 -17.79
C GLU A 124 3.55 -13.57 -17.17
N PHE A 125 2.45 -13.07 -16.61
CA PHE A 125 1.44 -13.90 -15.94
C PHE A 125 0.36 -14.47 -16.87
N ARG A 126 0.39 -14.22 -18.19
CA ARG A 126 -0.52 -14.91 -19.15
C ARG A 126 -0.46 -16.42 -19.04
N SER A 127 0.68 -16.98 -18.64
CA SER A 127 0.86 -18.40 -18.39
C SER A 127 0.56 -18.83 -16.95
N ALA A 128 0.41 -17.87 -16.03
CA ALA A 128 0.18 -18.12 -14.61
C ALA A 128 -1.31 -18.03 -14.29
N ARG A 129 -2.05 -19.11 -14.49
CA ARG A 129 -3.48 -19.27 -14.11
C ARG A 129 -3.75 -19.14 -12.59
N ARG A 130 -2.81 -18.58 -11.82
CA ARG A 130 -2.81 -18.58 -10.35
C ARG A 130 -2.93 -17.20 -9.73
N THR A 131 -3.11 -16.15 -10.53
CA THR A 131 -3.25 -14.79 -10.01
C THR A 131 -4.70 -14.33 -10.14
N THR A 132 -5.22 -13.81 -9.04
CA THR A 132 -6.47 -13.03 -9.03
C THR A 132 -6.10 -11.57 -8.85
N GLY A 133 -6.69 -10.68 -9.65
CA GLY A 133 -6.48 -9.24 -9.53
C GLY A 133 -7.76 -8.54 -9.07
N LEU A 134 -7.59 -7.50 -8.27
CA LEU A 134 -8.65 -6.59 -7.89
C LEU A 134 -8.21 -5.17 -8.28
N ILE A 135 -9.08 -4.46 -8.96
CA ILE A 135 -8.86 -3.05 -9.31
C ILE A 135 -9.72 -2.23 -8.36
N TYR A 136 -9.07 -1.38 -7.58
CA TYR A 136 -9.74 -0.35 -6.80
C TYR A 136 -9.80 0.91 -7.63
N ASP A 137 -11.00 1.23 -8.10
CA ASP A 137 -11.30 2.47 -8.81
C ASP A 137 -11.90 3.51 -7.86
N ARG A 138 -12.27 4.65 -8.40
CA ARG A 138 -13.06 5.66 -7.69
C ARG A 138 -14.36 5.04 -7.17
N LEU A 139 -14.76 5.41 -5.97
CA LEU A 139 -16.05 4.97 -5.44
C LEU A 139 -17.18 5.63 -6.25
N PRO A 140 -18.19 4.87 -6.68
CA PRO A 140 -19.36 5.43 -7.34
C PRO A 140 -20.20 6.30 -6.38
N ASP A 141 -21.07 7.15 -6.92
CA ASP A 141 -21.99 7.96 -6.10
C ASP A 141 -23.17 7.09 -5.61
N ASP A 142 -22.84 6.19 -4.70
CA ASP A 142 -23.78 5.22 -4.17
C ASP A 142 -23.54 4.93 -2.66
N LYS A 143 -24.00 3.76 -2.23
CA LYS A 143 -23.88 3.30 -0.86
C LYS A 143 -22.44 3.12 -0.38
N GLU A 144 -21.50 2.80 -1.28
CA GLU A 144 -20.09 2.58 -0.92
C GLU A 144 -19.42 3.91 -0.53
N PHE A 145 -19.61 4.96 -1.35
CA PHE A 145 -19.14 6.29 -0.99
C PHE A 145 -19.81 6.81 0.28
N ALA A 146 -21.13 6.64 0.40
CA ALA A 146 -21.87 7.04 1.60
C ALA A 146 -21.35 6.33 2.85
N LEU A 147 -21.07 5.03 2.77
CA LEU A 147 -20.53 4.26 3.89
C LEU A 147 -19.14 4.78 4.32
N LEU A 148 -18.23 5.01 3.36
CA LEU A 148 -16.93 5.60 3.64
C LEU A 148 -17.07 6.97 4.29
N LEU A 149 -17.89 7.85 3.71
CA LEU A 149 -18.08 9.21 4.20
C LEU A 149 -18.67 9.21 5.61
N HIS A 150 -19.71 8.40 5.88
CA HIS A 150 -20.28 8.26 7.22
C HIS A 150 -19.25 7.74 8.23
N GLY A 151 -18.42 6.76 7.84
CA GLY A 151 -17.34 6.27 8.69
C GLY A 151 -16.33 7.37 9.05
N LEU A 152 -15.91 8.16 8.06
CA LEU A 152 -14.97 9.27 8.26
C LEU A 152 -15.60 10.44 9.04
N TRP A 153 -16.93 10.65 8.91
CA TRP A 153 -17.62 11.74 9.56
C TRP A 153 -17.62 11.67 11.09
N HIS A 154 -17.42 10.50 11.66
CA HIS A 154 -17.26 10.32 13.11
C HIS A 154 -15.94 10.88 13.65
N TYR A 155 -14.94 11.11 12.79
CA TYR A 155 -13.63 11.67 13.18
C TYR A 155 -13.64 13.20 13.06
N GLN A 156 -14.55 13.88 13.78
CA GLN A 156 -14.56 15.33 13.90
C GLN A 156 -13.84 15.75 15.17
N TYR A 157 -12.85 16.60 15.02
CA TYR A 157 -12.03 17.13 16.12
C TYR A 157 -12.33 18.63 16.37
N THR A 158 -13.36 19.17 15.71
CA THR A 158 -13.87 20.51 15.96
C THR A 158 -14.69 20.53 17.25
N ARG A 159 -14.76 21.68 17.92
CA ARG A 159 -15.48 21.86 19.20
C ARG A 159 -16.96 21.53 19.09
N PHE A 160 -17.57 21.86 17.96
CA PHE A 160 -18.98 21.61 17.70
C PHE A 160 -19.11 20.57 16.58
N ALA A 161 -19.71 19.42 16.92
CA ALA A 161 -20.01 18.43 15.91
C ALA A 161 -21.02 18.96 14.89
N THR A 162 -20.81 18.62 13.64
CA THR A 162 -21.72 18.97 12.54
C THR A 162 -22.36 17.72 11.99
N ASP A 163 -23.67 17.75 11.79
CA ASP A 163 -24.39 16.65 11.14
C ASP A 163 -24.10 16.66 9.63
N LEU A 164 -23.93 15.48 9.06
CA LEU A 164 -23.76 15.29 7.64
C LEU A 164 -25.09 15.51 6.91
N THR A 165 -25.22 16.60 6.17
CA THR A 165 -26.41 16.86 5.36
C THR A 165 -26.30 16.20 3.99
N PRO A 166 -27.43 15.86 3.32
CA PRO A 166 -27.41 15.35 1.95
C PRO A 166 -26.74 16.31 0.95
N GLU A 167 -26.86 17.62 1.18
CA GLU A 167 -26.20 18.64 0.39
C GLU A 167 -24.68 18.57 0.52
N MET A 168 -24.16 18.45 1.76
CA MET A 168 -22.74 18.26 2.03
C MET A 168 -22.21 16.98 1.38
N GLN A 169 -22.95 15.87 1.51
CA GLN A 169 -22.57 14.62 0.88
C GLN A 169 -22.42 14.75 -0.63
N SER A 170 -23.44 15.33 -1.30
CA SER A 170 -23.43 15.54 -2.75
C SER A 170 -22.32 16.50 -3.19
N TRP A 171 -22.03 17.52 -2.40
CA TRP A 171 -20.96 18.47 -2.66
C TRP A 171 -19.58 17.80 -2.52
N LEU A 172 -19.38 17.03 -1.45
CA LEU A 172 -18.13 16.29 -1.20
C LEU A 172 -17.87 15.27 -2.31
N TYR A 173 -18.90 14.52 -2.75
CA TYR A 173 -18.76 13.60 -3.87
C TYR A 173 -18.31 14.32 -5.14
N ARG A 174 -19.00 15.38 -5.56
CA ARG A 174 -18.65 16.16 -6.75
C ARG A 174 -17.23 16.70 -6.72
N LYS A 175 -16.75 17.16 -5.56
CA LYS A 175 -15.40 17.72 -5.41
C LYS A 175 -14.31 16.66 -5.31
N THR A 176 -14.60 15.49 -4.77
CA THR A 176 -13.62 14.40 -4.60
C THR A 176 -13.74 13.33 -5.68
N GLN A 177 -14.84 13.34 -6.44
CA GLN A 177 -15.14 12.34 -7.48
C GLN A 177 -15.00 10.88 -6.98
N GLY A 178 -15.33 10.65 -5.71
CA GLY A 178 -15.23 9.32 -5.09
C GLY A 178 -13.82 8.83 -4.82
N ILE A 179 -12.79 9.69 -4.91
CA ILE A 179 -11.40 9.32 -4.61
C ILE A 179 -11.18 9.39 -3.09
N PRO A 180 -10.93 8.26 -2.39
CA PRO A 180 -10.84 8.24 -0.93
C PRO A 180 -9.75 9.13 -0.36
N ASP A 181 -8.56 9.16 -0.98
CA ASP A 181 -7.44 10.00 -0.54
C ASP A 181 -7.77 11.50 -0.58
N VAL A 182 -8.45 11.94 -1.66
CA VAL A 182 -8.89 13.33 -1.80
C VAL A 182 -9.93 13.68 -0.74
N LEU A 183 -10.87 12.77 -0.47
CA LEU A 183 -11.88 12.95 0.57
C LEU A 183 -11.26 13.11 1.96
N VAL A 184 -10.35 12.21 2.33
CA VAL A 184 -9.65 12.25 3.62
C VAL A 184 -8.85 13.55 3.78
N LYS A 185 -8.10 13.94 2.74
CA LYS A 185 -7.35 15.20 2.73
C LYS A 185 -8.24 16.42 2.85
N LEU A 186 -9.39 16.42 2.18
CA LEU A 186 -10.36 17.50 2.24
C LEU A 186 -10.96 17.64 3.65
N LEU A 187 -11.40 16.53 4.25
CA LEU A 187 -11.92 16.51 5.61
C LEU A 187 -10.87 16.98 6.64
N TYR A 188 -9.63 16.51 6.49
CA TYR A 188 -8.53 16.94 7.36
C TYR A 188 -8.26 18.44 7.25
N ASN A 189 -8.11 18.97 6.02
CA ASN A 189 -7.79 20.36 5.80
C ASN A 189 -8.96 21.30 6.18
N ALA A 190 -10.20 20.88 5.98
CA ALA A 190 -11.38 21.63 6.40
C ALA A 190 -11.42 21.78 7.92
N GLN A 191 -11.21 20.70 8.67
CA GLN A 191 -11.15 20.75 10.13
C GLN A 191 -9.99 21.64 10.62
N LYS A 192 -8.80 21.45 10.06
CA LYS A 192 -7.64 22.28 10.39
C LYS A 192 -7.91 23.76 10.16
N LEU A 193 -8.50 24.12 9.02
CA LEU A 193 -8.85 25.50 8.70
C LEU A 193 -9.86 26.05 9.71
N CYS A 194 -10.92 25.30 9.98
CA CYS A 194 -12.00 25.67 10.88
C CYS A 194 -11.52 25.88 12.32
N ILE A 195 -10.59 25.07 12.80
CA ILE A 195 -9.98 25.21 14.12
C ILE A 195 -9.08 26.47 14.16
N LEU A 196 -8.25 26.68 13.14
CA LEU A 196 -7.36 27.85 13.06
C LEU A 196 -8.10 29.17 12.95
N ASP A 197 -9.22 29.17 12.23
CA ASP A 197 -10.08 30.41 12.09
C ASP A 197 -10.98 30.64 13.31
N GLY A 198 -11.00 29.69 14.28
CA GLY A 198 -11.83 29.81 15.49
C GLY A 198 -13.33 29.58 15.26
N ARG A 199 -13.76 29.16 14.07
CA ARG A 199 -15.18 28.83 13.78
C ARG A 199 -15.63 27.57 14.52
N GLU A 200 -14.73 26.61 14.63
CA GLU A 200 -14.93 25.35 15.40
C GLU A 200 -16.16 24.54 14.98
N LYS A 201 -16.65 24.73 13.74
CA LYS A 201 -17.80 24.04 13.16
C LYS A 201 -17.63 23.91 11.65
N LEU A 202 -17.87 22.71 11.12
CA LEU A 202 -17.78 22.43 9.69
C LEU A 202 -19.04 22.93 8.96
N ASP A 203 -18.85 23.55 7.81
CA ASP A 203 -19.90 23.93 6.87
C ASP A 203 -19.37 23.91 5.43
N LEU A 204 -20.23 24.12 4.44
CA LEU A 204 -19.86 24.11 3.03
C LEU A 204 -18.84 25.19 2.67
N GLU A 205 -18.90 26.35 3.32
CA GLU A 205 -17.96 27.46 3.06
C GLU A 205 -16.54 27.09 3.51
N VAL A 206 -16.42 26.42 4.67
CA VAL A 206 -15.13 25.88 5.17
C VAL A 206 -14.58 24.83 4.22
N PHE A 207 -15.43 23.92 3.74
CA PHE A 207 -15.01 22.90 2.76
C PHE A 207 -14.56 23.52 1.45
N GLU A 208 -15.27 24.51 0.94
CA GLU A 208 -14.90 25.20 -0.30
C GLU A 208 -13.57 25.92 -0.16
N SER A 209 -13.39 26.64 0.95
CA SER A 209 -12.14 27.33 1.27
C SER A 209 -10.96 26.35 1.41
N ALA A 210 -11.17 25.19 2.05
CA ALA A 210 -10.16 24.17 2.21
C ALA A 210 -9.80 23.51 0.86
N PHE A 211 -10.79 23.27 0.01
CA PHE A 211 -10.59 22.71 -1.32
C PHE A 211 -9.75 23.65 -2.19
N LEU A 212 -10.12 24.92 -2.27
CA LEU A 212 -9.40 25.91 -3.09
C LEU A 212 -7.96 26.13 -2.61
N LYS A 213 -7.72 26.16 -1.30
CA LYS A 213 -6.38 26.40 -0.74
C LYS A 213 -5.43 25.22 -0.89
N ASN A 214 -5.93 23.99 -0.81
CA ASN A 214 -5.07 22.81 -0.64
C ASN A 214 -5.19 21.78 -1.77
N LEU A 215 -6.30 21.77 -2.51
CA LEU A 215 -6.61 20.73 -3.48
C LEU A 215 -6.97 21.29 -4.87
N GLY A 216 -7.00 22.61 -5.04
CA GLY A 216 -7.36 23.25 -6.30
C GLY A 216 -6.49 22.79 -7.50
N MET A 217 -5.20 22.51 -7.26
CA MET A 217 -4.31 21.94 -8.29
C MET A 217 -4.59 20.46 -8.62
N VAL A 218 -5.27 19.74 -7.72
CA VAL A 218 -5.59 18.31 -7.93
C VAL A 218 -6.85 18.16 -8.79
N SER A 219 -7.70 19.18 -8.85
CA SER A 219 -8.94 19.17 -9.64
C SER A 219 -8.70 18.93 -11.13
N ASP A 220 -7.59 19.44 -11.67
CA ASP A 220 -7.25 19.31 -13.09
C ASP A 220 -6.83 17.86 -13.44
N TYR A 221 -6.22 17.15 -12.48
CA TYR A 221 -5.87 15.72 -12.63
C TYR A 221 -7.03 14.76 -12.38
N MET A 222 -8.12 15.23 -11.78
CA MET A 222 -9.31 14.42 -11.55
C MET A 222 -10.26 14.41 -12.75
N ALA A 223 -10.06 15.31 -13.71
CA ALA A 223 -10.89 15.44 -14.90
C ALA A 223 -10.52 14.46 -16.04
N GLU A 224 -9.36 13.79 -15.94
CA GLU A 224 -8.90 12.70 -16.81
C GLU A 224 -9.30 11.32 -16.24
#